data_83c0beab93e99780f57bbd5619aa68f8
#
_entry.id   83c0beab93e99780f57bbd5619aa68f8
#
_cell.length_a   1.000
_cell.length_b   1.000
_cell.length_c   1.000
_cell.angle_alpha   90.00
_cell.angle_beta   90.00
_cell.angle_gamma   90.00
#
_symmetry.space_group_name_H-M   'P 1'
#
loop_
_entity.id
_entity.type
_entity.pdbx_description
1 polymer ?
#
loop_
_entity_poly.entity_id
_entity_poly.type
_entity_poly.pdbx_seq_one_letter_code
_entity_poly.pdbx_strand_id
1 'polypeptide(L)'
;MAIEFEKGQIKGDFPVFWRGECKVLPGDFKLTNELPEGTKVKKGTPIKLDFDRMECKLCKAIKVIAGGTTTKPRIAKGSFVVKGEAIGEQTVSSINSTNADYDELTLSAANEAAVEGAILAVGTDLPDAVVETTFTYTKKMSFQTVSAGYEVIILKDVA
;
A
#
# COMPACT_ATOMS: atom_id res chain seq x y z
N MET A 1 15.59 3.31 41.84
CA MET A 1 15.12 4.45 41.04
C MET A 1 14.29 3.93 39.89
N ALA A 2 13.02 4.22 39.90
CA ALA A 2 12.17 3.85 38.77
C ALA A 2 12.46 4.83 37.64
N ILE A 3 12.83 4.31 36.47
CA ILE A 3 12.90 5.12 35.25
C ILE A 3 11.47 5.27 34.76
N GLU A 4 10.92 6.44 34.97
CA GLU A 4 9.64 6.76 34.33
C GLU A 4 9.90 7.05 32.86
N PHE A 5 9.42 6.16 32.02
CA PHE A 5 9.30 6.48 30.61
C PHE A 5 8.07 7.38 30.46
N GLU A 6 8.28 8.64 30.15
CA GLU A 6 7.18 9.49 29.73
C GLU A 6 6.54 8.81 28.50
N LYS A 7 5.26 8.51 28.65
CA LYS A 7 4.45 8.11 27.50
C LYS A 7 4.27 9.32 26.59
N GLY A 8 5.31 9.69 25.88
CA GLY A 8 5.22 10.66 24.82
C GLY A 8 4.26 10.13 23.75
N GLN A 9 3.37 10.98 23.28
CA GLN A 9 2.64 10.67 22.07
C GLN A 9 3.65 10.62 20.93
N ILE A 10 3.96 9.42 20.47
CA ILE A 10 4.75 9.26 19.28
C ILE A 10 3.84 9.64 18.11
N LYS A 11 3.98 10.89 17.67
CA LYS A 11 3.36 11.35 16.44
C LYS A 11 4.15 10.78 15.27
N GLY A 12 3.62 9.78 14.64
CA GLY A 12 4.26 9.16 13.49
C GLY A 12 3.37 8.10 12.85
N ASP A 13 3.78 7.67 11.70
CA ASP A 13 3.09 6.63 10.95
C ASP A 13 3.50 5.26 11.50
N PHE A 14 3.01 4.93 12.67
CA PHE A 14 3.24 3.62 13.23
C PHE A 14 2.05 2.72 12.91
N PRO A 15 2.20 1.81 11.96
CA PRO A 15 1.20 0.77 11.82
C PRO A 15 1.20 -0.07 13.08
N VAL A 16 0.07 -0.16 13.73
CA VAL A 16 -0.09 -0.88 15.00
C VAL A 16 -0.48 -2.34 14.76
N PHE A 17 -0.24 -2.84 13.57
CA PHE A 17 -0.68 -4.18 13.20
C PHE A 17 0.36 -5.27 13.48
N TRP A 18 1.56 -4.92 13.93
CA TRP A 18 2.53 -5.92 14.39
C TRP A 18 3.05 -5.62 15.78
N ARG A 19 3.44 -6.68 16.47
CA ARG A 19 4.19 -6.63 17.72
C ARG A 19 5.53 -7.30 17.52
N GLY A 20 6.52 -6.88 18.31
CA GLY A 20 7.87 -7.41 18.24
C GLY A 20 8.76 -6.65 17.26
N GLU A 21 9.92 -7.19 17.04
CA GLU A 21 10.90 -6.60 16.15
C GLU A 21 10.70 -7.07 14.73
N CYS A 22 10.68 -6.12 13.80
CA CYS A 22 10.74 -6.41 12.38
C CYS A 22 12.19 -6.68 12.01
N LYS A 23 12.47 -7.83 11.45
CA LYS A 23 13.79 -8.15 10.92
C LYS A 23 13.98 -7.45 9.60
N VAL A 24 15.10 -6.77 9.43
CA VAL A 24 15.45 -6.05 8.22
C VAL A 24 16.26 -6.96 7.30
N LEU A 25 15.83 -7.07 6.05
CA LEU A 25 16.59 -7.79 5.03
C LEU A 25 17.87 -7.03 4.67
N PRO A 26 19.00 -7.72 4.53
CA PRO A 26 20.27 -7.08 4.15
C PRO A 26 20.16 -6.48 2.74
N GLY A 27 20.65 -5.26 2.59
CA GLY A 27 20.57 -4.50 1.36
C GLY A 27 19.20 -3.84 1.17
N ASP A 28 19.19 -2.82 0.35
CA ASP A 28 17.96 -2.13 -0.02
C ASP A 28 17.46 -2.62 -1.38
N PHE A 29 16.16 -2.55 -1.56
CA PHE A 29 15.50 -2.95 -2.80
C PHE A 29 15.13 -1.72 -3.61
N LYS A 30 15.35 -1.77 -4.91
CA LYS A 30 14.93 -0.70 -5.82
C LYS A 30 13.43 -0.76 -6.02
N LEU A 31 12.74 0.35 -5.77
CA LEU A 31 11.30 0.45 -6.02
C LEU A 31 11.05 0.59 -7.52
N THR A 32 10.23 -0.30 -8.08
CA THR A 32 9.87 -0.31 -9.50
C THR A 32 8.61 0.46 -9.83
N ASN A 33 7.78 0.76 -8.82
CA ASN A 33 6.57 1.57 -9.02
C ASN A 33 6.92 3.02 -9.33
N GLU A 34 6.20 3.61 -10.28
CA GLU A 34 6.20 5.05 -10.48
C GLU A 34 5.07 5.68 -9.66
N LEU A 35 5.43 6.59 -8.78
CA LEU A 35 4.51 7.32 -7.93
C LEU A 35 4.60 8.82 -8.23
N PRO A 36 3.56 9.60 -7.88
CA PRO A 36 3.68 11.05 -7.92
C PRO A 36 4.83 11.55 -7.02
N GLU A 37 5.52 12.59 -7.46
CA GLU A 37 6.58 13.23 -6.66
C GLU A 37 6.04 13.63 -5.29
N GLY A 38 6.79 13.32 -4.25
CA GLY A 38 6.44 13.64 -2.88
C GLY A 38 5.44 12.69 -2.22
N THR A 39 5.10 11.57 -2.87
CA THR A 39 4.24 10.55 -2.28
C THR A 39 4.91 9.93 -1.06
N LYS A 40 4.22 9.95 0.07
CA LYS A 40 4.69 9.33 1.30
C LYS A 40 4.25 7.87 1.34
N VAL A 41 5.21 6.97 1.39
CA VAL A 41 5.00 5.54 1.55
C VAL A 41 5.27 5.17 3.00
N LYS A 42 4.25 4.71 3.68
CA LYS A 42 4.31 4.45 5.12
C LYS A 42 4.98 3.12 5.44
N LYS A 43 5.68 3.11 6.56
CA LYS A 43 6.13 1.90 7.23
C LYS A 43 4.98 0.89 7.33
N GLY A 44 5.26 -0.37 7.01
CA GLY A 44 4.28 -1.44 7.03
C GLY A 44 3.51 -1.65 5.74
N THR A 45 3.73 -0.84 4.72
CA THR A 45 3.15 -1.07 3.40
C THR A 45 3.62 -2.41 2.83
N PRO A 46 2.73 -3.31 2.43
CA PRO A 46 3.13 -4.60 1.87
C PRO A 46 3.87 -4.43 0.54
N ILE A 47 4.92 -5.20 0.35
CA ILE A 47 5.73 -5.19 -0.86
C ILE A 47 6.01 -6.59 -1.37
N LYS A 48 6.17 -6.72 -2.68
CA LYS A 48 6.64 -7.93 -3.35
C LYS A 48 8.12 -7.75 -3.69
N LEU A 49 8.95 -8.72 -3.32
CA LEU A 49 10.39 -8.68 -3.53
C LEU A 49 10.82 -9.51 -4.74
N ASP A 50 11.83 -9.02 -5.45
CA ASP A 50 12.61 -9.77 -6.42
C ASP A 50 14.06 -9.81 -5.94
N PHE A 51 14.47 -10.94 -5.37
CA PHE A 51 15.81 -11.10 -4.80
C PHE A 51 16.91 -11.15 -5.86
N ASP A 52 16.60 -11.62 -7.06
CA ASP A 52 17.60 -11.74 -8.13
C ASP A 52 18.01 -10.39 -8.66
N ARG A 53 17.08 -9.46 -8.73
CA ARG A 53 17.31 -8.10 -9.22
C ARG A 53 17.43 -7.06 -8.12
N MET A 54 17.20 -7.44 -6.88
CA MET A 54 17.11 -6.52 -5.74
C MET A 54 16.12 -5.39 -6.01
N GLU A 55 14.94 -5.76 -6.49
CA GLU A 55 13.83 -4.85 -6.78
C GLU A 55 12.64 -5.18 -5.90
N CYS A 56 11.77 -4.21 -5.71
CA CYS A 56 10.51 -4.41 -5.04
C CYS A 56 9.40 -3.60 -5.71
N LYS A 57 8.17 -4.02 -5.50
CA LYS A 57 7.00 -3.24 -5.88
C LYS A 57 5.95 -3.26 -4.77
N LEU A 58 5.19 -2.19 -4.67
CA LEU A 58 4.12 -2.08 -3.69
C LEU A 58 2.99 -3.03 -4.05
N CYS A 59 2.51 -3.76 -3.04
CA CYS A 59 1.25 -4.47 -3.13
C CYS A 59 0.13 -3.50 -2.75
N LYS A 60 -0.81 -3.32 -3.64
CA LYS A 60 -1.86 -2.30 -3.51
C LYS A 60 -3.20 -2.94 -3.19
N ALA A 61 -4.02 -2.21 -2.47
CA ALA A 61 -5.41 -2.56 -2.23
C ALA A 61 -6.27 -1.30 -2.32
N ILE A 62 -7.52 -1.47 -2.71
CA ILE A 62 -8.52 -0.41 -2.72
C ILE A 62 -9.58 -0.68 -1.67
N LYS A 63 -10.09 0.38 -1.08
CA LYS A 63 -11.28 0.32 -0.22
C LYS A 63 -12.44 0.96 -0.96
N VAL A 64 -13.48 0.18 -1.22
CA VAL A 64 -14.69 0.67 -1.89
C VAL A 64 -15.54 1.42 -0.88
N ILE A 65 -15.94 2.62 -1.26
CA ILE A 65 -16.82 3.48 -0.47
C ILE A 65 -18.20 3.64 -1.13
N ALA A 66 -19.13 4.19 -0.38
CA ALA A 66 -20.52 4.38 -0.85
C ALA A 66 -20.63 5.31 -2.05
N GLY A 67 -21.65 5.11 -2.85
CA GLY A 67 -22.07 6.01 -3.92
C GLY A 67 -21.56 5.65 -5.32
N GLY A 68 -20.76 4.61 -5.46
CA GLY A 68 -20.33 4.08 -6.76
C GLY A 68 -21.23 2.93 -7.25
N THR A 69 -20.86 2.38 -8.39
CA THR A 69 -21.48 1.19 -8.98
C THR A 69 -20.45 0.08 -9.14
N THR A 70 -20.85 -1.12 -9.48
CA THR A 70 -19.94 -2.25 -9.71
C THR A 70 -19.02 -2.03 -10.94
N THR A 71 -19.41 -1.19 -11.88
CA THR A 71 -18.60 -0.80 -13.04
C THR A 71 -17.77 0.45 -12.77
N LYS A 72 -18.30 1.36 -11.95
CA LYS A 72 -17.66 2.62 -11.56
C LYS A 72 -17.60 2.74 -10.04
N PRO A 73 -16.80 1.91 -9.36
CA PRO A 73 -16.69 2.00 -7.91
C PRO A 73 -15.97 3.28 -7.48
N ARG A 74 -16.44 3.85 -6.39
CA ARG A 74 -15.71 4.91 -5.68
C ARG A 74 -14.80 4.29 -4.66
N ILE A 75 -13.59 4.76 -4.59
CA ILE A 75 -12.56 4.25 -3.69
C ILE A 75 -11.96 5.36 -2.82
N ALA A 76 -11.45 4.97 -1.68
CA ALA A 76 -10.73 5.90 -0.80
C ALA A 76 -9.46 6.42 -1.47
N LYS A 77 -9.11 7.67 -1.19
CA LYS A 77 -7.87 8.30 -1.67
C LYS A 77 -6.63 7.55 -1.17
N GLY A 78 -5.53 7.65 -1.92
CA GLY A 78 -4.24 7.11 -1.52
C GLY A 78 -4.00 5.65 -1.88
N SER A 79 -4.79 5.07 -2.77
CA SER A 79 -4.68 3.67 -3.18
C SER A 79 -3.52 3.38 -4.14
N PHE A 80 -2.94 4.38 -4.77
CA PHE A 80 -1.87 4.26 -5.79
C PHE A 80 -2.24 3.44 -7.04
N VAL A 81 -3.51 3.17 -7.25
CA VAL A 81 -3.99 2.46 -8.45
C VAL A 81 -3.74 3.29 -9.68
N VAL A 82 -3.28 2.64 -10.75
CA VAL A 82 -3.09 3.28 -12.06
C VAL A 82 -3.92 2.56 -13.13
N LYS A 83 -4.17 3.26 -14.22
CA LYS A 83 -4.84 2.70 -15.38
C LYS A 83 -4.11 1.45 -15.88
N GLY A 84 -4.86 0.43 -16.22
CA GLY A 84 -4.34 -0.83 -16.75
C GLY A 84 -4.12 -1.91 -15.70
N GLU A 85 -4.20 -1.58 -14.42
CA GLU A 85 -4.10 -2.58 -13.35
C GLU A 85 -5.38 -3.39 -13.22
N ALA A 86 -5.25 -4.62 -12.75
CA ALA A 86 -6.36 -5.55 -12.57
C ALA A 86 -6.92 -5.48 -11.15
N ILE A 87 -8.24 -5.53 -11.05
CA ILE A 87 -8.97 -5.70 -9.78
C ILE A 87 -9.85 -6.93 -9.95
N GLY A 88 -9.38 -8.07 -9.47
CA GLY A 88 -9.97 -9.36 -9.79
C GLY A 88 -9.81 -9.66 -11.28
N GLU A 89 -10.89 -9.98 -11.95
CA GLU A 89 -10.90 -10.25 -13.39
C GLU A 89 -11.05 -9.00 -14.26
N GLN A 90 -11.29 -7.84 -13.64
CA GLN A 90 -11.57 -6.60 -14.34
C GLN A 90 -10.33 -5.70 -14.38
N THR A 91 -10.19 -4.95 -15.45
CA THR A 91 -9.09 -4.01 -15.65
C THR A 91 -9.57 -2.56 -15.46
N VAL A 92 -8.75 -1.75 -14.81
CA VAL A 92 -9.02 -0.32 -14.66
C VAL A 92 -8.84 0.39 -16.00
N SER A 93 -9.94 0.88 -16.57
CA SER A 93 -9.93 1.59 -17.85
C SER A 93 -9.58 3.06 -17.69
N SER A 94 -10.06 3.69 -16.61
CA SER A 94 -9.73 5.08 -16.29
C SER A 94 -9.95 5.36 -14.81
N ILE A 95 -9.35 6.48 -14.36
CA ILE A 95 -9.45 6.95 -12.98
C ILE A 95 -9.82 8.42 -13.00
N ASN A 96 -10.87 8.79 -12.30
CA ASN A 96 -11.26 10.17 -12.10
C ASN A 96 -10.94 10.59 -10.66
N SER A 97 -9.95 11.44 -10.50
CA SER A 97 -9.48 11.95 -9.22
C SER A 97 -9.87 13.40 -8.94
N THR A 98 -10.85 13.92 -9.66
CA THR A 98 -11.27 15.34 -9.54
C THR A 98 -11.99 15.64 -8.23
N ASN A 99 -12.60 14.64 -7.61
CA ASN A 99 -13.22 14.80 -6.30
C ASN A 99 -12.15 14.80 -5.19
N ALA A 100 -12.31 15.66 -4.19
CA ALA A 100 -11.36 15.76 -3.07
C ALA A 100 -11.47 14.59 -2.08
N ASP A 101 -12.62 13.93 -2.02
CA ASP A 101 -12.92 12.93 -1.00
C ASP A 101 -12.73 11.48 -1.48
N TYR A 102 -12.81 11.26 -2.78
CA TYR A 102 -12.70 9.92 -3.35
C TYR A 102 -12.14 9.95 -4.78
N ASP A 103 -11.69 8.79 -5.24
CA ASP A 103 -11.39 8.52 -6.65
C ASP A 103 -12.49 7.60 -7.21
N GLU A 104 -12.87 7.83 -8.45
CA GLU A 104 -13.81 6.95 -9.16
C GLU A 104 -13.04 6.17 -10.23
N LEU A 105 -13.10 4.85 -10.11
CA LEU A 105 -12.53 3.96 -11.13
C LEU A 105 -13.58 3.64 -12.17
N THR A 106 -13.15 3.50 -13.43
CA THR A 106 -13.96 2.86 -14.47
C THR A 106 -13.33 1.52 -14.80
N LEU A 107 -14.06 0.45 -14.56
CA LEU A 107 -13.63 -0.91 -14.82
C LEU A 107 -14.05 -1.35 -16.24
N SER A 108 -13.37 -2.35 -16.77
CA SER A 108 -13.69 -2.94 -18.09
C SER A 108 -15.07 -3.60 -18.14
N ALA A 109 -15.54 -4.10 -17.00
CA ALA A 109 -16.87 -4.65 -16.81
C ALA A 109 -17.27 -4.55 -15.33
N ALA A 110 -18.48 -4.95 -14.99
CA ALA A 110 -18.94 -4.97 -13.60
C ALA A 110 -18.13 -5.94 -12.75
N ASN A 111 -17.76 -5.50 -11.56
CA ASN A 111 -17.11 -6.32 -10.54
C ASN A 111 -18.04 -6.46 -9.34
N GLU A 112 -18.67 -7.61 -9.22
CA GLU A 112 -19.67 -7.89 -8.18
C GLU A 112 -19.08 -7.84 -6.75
N ALA A 113 -17.77 -7.95 -6.62
CA ALA A 113 -17.08 -7.79 -5.34
C ALA A 113 -16.87 -6.32 -4.95
N ALA A 114 -17.07 -5.37 -5.86
CA ALA A 114 -16.88 -3.94 -5.62
C ALA A 114 -18.11 -3.33 -4.93
N VAL A 115 -18.39 -3.79 -3.73
CA VAL A 115 -19.48 -3.31 -2.88
C VAL A 115 -18.94 -2.40 -1.78
N GLU A 116 -19.79 -1.55 -1.23
CA GLU A 116 -19.42 -0.64 -0.14
C GLU A 116 -18.75 -1.39 1.02
N GLY A 117 -17.60 -0.88 1.47
CA GLY A 117 -16.82 -1.45 2.55
C GLY A 117 -15.88 -2.58 2.15
N ALA A 118 -15.93 -3.05 0.91
CA ALA A 118 -15.02 -4.08 0.44
C ALA A 118 -13.59 -3.56 0.31
N ILE A 119 -12.63 -4.42 0.64
CA ILE A 119 -11.20 -4.18 0.41
C ILE A 119 -10.76 -5.19 -0.65
N LEU A 120 -10.35 -4.67 -1.80
CA LEU A 120 -9.99 -5.48 -2.96
C LEU A 120 -8.51 -5.31 -3.27
N ALA A 121 -7.84 -6.43 -3.53
CA ALA A 121 -6.45 -6.41 -3.97
C ALA A 121 -6.33 -5.92 -5.42
N VAL A 122 -5.28 -5.18 -5.69
CA VAL A 122 -4.93 -4.72 -7.04
C VAL A 122 -3.81 -5.62 -7.57
N GLY A 123 -4.05 -6.26 -8.70
CA GLY A 123 -3.12 -7.24 -9.25
C GLY A 123 -3.20 -8.59 -8.54
N THR A 124 -2.21 -9.45 -8.84
CA THR A 124 -2.15 -10.83 -8.33
C THR A 124 -0.93 -11.11 -7.44
N ASP A 125 -0.10 -10.10 -7.22
CA ASP A 125 1.12 -10.28 -6.43
C ASP A 125 0.81 -10.40 -4.94
N LEU A 126 1.34 -11.45 -4.33
CA LEU A 126 1.27 -11.64 -2.89
C LEU A 126 2.48 -10.97 -2.23
N PRO A 127 2.28 -10.29 -1.10
CA PRO A 127 3.39 -9.64 -0.41
C PRO A 127 4.35 -10.64 0.22
N ASP A 128 5.65 -10.34 0.12
CA ASP A 128 6.72 -11.13 0.77
C ASP A 128 7.26 -10.42 2.01
N ALA A 129 7.12 -9.12 2.07
CA ALA A 129 7.69 -8.28 3.13
C ALA A 129 6.87 -7.00 3.28
N VAL A 130 7.34 -6.12 4.14
CA VAL A 130 6.76 -4.79 4.38
C VAL A 130 7.85 -3.73 4.31
N VAL A 131 7.46 -2.50 4.03
CA VAL A 131 8.35 -1.35 4.13
C VAL A 131 8.76 -1.16 5.60
N GLU A 132 10.06 -1.20 5.88
CA GLU A 132 10.58 -1.11 7.25
C GLU A 132 10.60 0.33 7.77
N THR A 133 10.88 1.30 6.89
CA THR A 133 10.96 2.71 7.23
C THR A 133 10.14 3.55 6.27
N THR A 134 9.27 4.42 6.80
CA THR A 134 8.53 5.40 6.00
C THR A 134 9.48 6.24 5.16
N PHE A 135 9.16 6.43 3.89
CA PHE A 135 9.95 7.28 2.99
C PHE A 135 9.06 8.14 2.10
N THR A 136 9.65 9.19 1.56
CA THR A 136 9.00 10.06 0.59
C THR A 136 9.59 9.78 -0.79
N TYR A 137 8.72 9.41 -1.73
CA TYR A 137 9.13 9.11 -3.09
C TYR A 137 9.64 10.36 -3.80
N THR A 138 10.76 10.21 -4.51
CA THR A 138 11.32 11.30 -5.32
C THR A 138 11.73 10.79 -6.70
N LYS A 139 11.38 11.55 -7.73
CA LYS A 139 11.82 11.30 -9.11
C LYS A 139 13.16 11.94 -9.44
N LYS A 140 13.69 12.77 -8.54
CA LYS A 140 14.98 13.45 -8.73
C LYS A 140 16.17 12.50 -8.71
N MET A 141 16.03 11.36 -8.05
CA MET A 141 17.02 10.30 -8.04
C MET A 141 16.74 9.33 -9.20
N SER A 142 17.78 8.67 -9.67
CA SER A 142 17.65 7.66 -10.73
C SER A 142 16.78 6.48 -10.31
N PHE A 143 16.71 6.22 -9.00
CA PHE A 143 15.85 5.17 -8.42
C PHE A 143 15.59 5.47 -6.94
N GLN A 144 14.50 4.94 -6.42
CA GLN A 144 14.17 4.97 -5.01
C GLN A 144 14.51 3.61 -4.38
N THR A 145 15.26 3.61 -3.30
CA THR A 145 15.54 2.40 -2.52
C THR A 145 14.57 2.25 -1.35
N VAL A 146 14.25 1.02 -1.01
CA VAL A 146 13.34 0.67 0.06
C VAL A 146 14.00 -0.37 0.97
N SER A 147 13.99 -0.11 2.27
CA SER A 147 14.39 -1.09 3.27
C SER A 147 13.21 -2.02 3.57
N ALA A 148 13.41 -3.33 3.41
CA ALA A 148 12.37 -4.33 3.58
C ALA A 148 12.46 -5.03 4.93
N GLY A 149 11.34 -5.14 5.61
CA GLY A 149 11.21 -5.89 6.84
C GLY A 149 10.43 -7.19 6.64
N TYR A 150 10.75 -8.21 7.40
CA TYR A 150 10.10 -9.52 7.33
C TYR A 150 9.92 -10.13 8.74
N GLU A 151 9.27 -11.30 8.79
CA GLU A 151 8.92 -11.95 10.05
C GLU A 151 8.11 -11.04 10.99
N VAL A 152 7.23 -10.27 10.41
CA VAL A 152 6.33 -9.44 11.17
C VAL A 152 5.30 -10.34 11.86
N ILE A 153 5.19 -10.20 13.16
CA ILE A 153 4.13 -10.87 13.92
C ILE A 153 2.84 -10.14 13.64
N ILE A 154 2.07 -10.66 12.71
CA ILE A 154 0.75 -10.13 12.41
C ILE A 154 -0.17 -10.44 13.57
N LEU A 155 -0.86 -9.44 14.06
CA LEU A 155 -1.82 -9.58 15.18
C LEU A 155 -3.13 -10.22 14.72
N LYS A 156 -3.03 -11.38 14.06
CA LYS A 156 -4.21 -12.12 13.60
C LYS A 156 -5.08 -12.63 14.74
N ASP A 157 -4.48 -12.81 15.90
CA ASP A 157 -5.17 -13.28 17.11
C ASP A 157 -5.84 -12.12 17.88
N VAL A 158 -5.78 -10.93 17.35
CA VAL A 158 -6.44 -9.73 17.87
C VAL A 158 -7.75 -9.47 17.14
N ALA A 159 -8.14 -10.39 16.31
CA ALA A 159 -9.45 -10.32 15.66
C ALA A 159 -10.57 -10.52 16.67
#